data_71bbc06cd1798f324bd949e596ea525b
#
_entry.id   71bbc06cd1798f324bd949e596ea525b
#
_cell.length_a   1.000
_cell.length_b   1.000
_cell.length_c   1.000
_cell.angle_alpha   90.00
_cell.angle_beta   90.00
_cell.angle_gamma   90.00
#
_symmetry.space_group_name_H-M   'P 1'
#
loop_
_entity.id
_entity.type
_entity.pdbx_description
1 polymer ?
#
loop_
_entity_poly.entity_id
_entity_poly.type
_entity_poly.pdbx_seq_one_letter_code
_entity_poly.pdbx_strand_id
1 'polypeptide(L)'
;VIKISPTSTQYVNPMDINLNYSEDDNPLALKSDFILSFCELAAGGRNGLEPVEKTLIDRAVRIVYRPYIVDPRPENMPILEDLYQEIKRQPEPEAQRVASALELYVYGSLNVFNHRTNVDINNRLVCFDIKELGKQLKSLGMLVIQDQVWNRVSQNRDIGKSTWYFVDEFHLLLRGEVGAWSVEIWKRFRKWGGIPTGITQNIKDLLSSPEIENIFENSDFVYLLNQASGDRKILCDRLNISAQQAAHISNAGPGEGLIFFGNVILPFVDNFPKDNELYDIMTTKIGEAPKLDTN
;
A
#
# COMPACT_ATOMS: atom_id res chain seq x y z
N VAL A 1 5.30 -13.83 8.85
CA VAL A 1 4.03 -13.38 8.25
C VAL A 1 3.21 -12.70 9.32
N ILE A 2 2.66 -11.52 8.98
CA ILE A 2 1.75 -10.75 9.84
C ILE A 2 0.37 -10.84 9.21
N LYS A 3 -0.56 -11.48 9.89
CA LYS A 3 -1.93 -11.67 9.39
C LYS A 3 -2.84 -10.57 9.94
N ILE A 4 -3.35 -9.72 9.06
CA ILE A 4 -4.31 -8.67 9.41
C ILE A 4 -5.71 -9.12 8.94
N SER A 5 -6.57 -9.42 9.89
CA SER A 5 -7.96 -9.84 9.61
C SER A 5 -8.86 -9.50 10.81
N PRO A 6 -10.18 -9.47 10.63
CA PRO A 6 -11.11 -9.20 11.74
C PRO A 6 -11.02 -10.19 12.91
N THR A 7 -10.47 -11.38 12.66
CA THR A 7 -10.31 -12.45 13.67
C THR A 7 -8.88 -12.60 14.17
N SER A 8 -7.93 -11.82 13.63
CA SER A 8 -6.53 -11.86 14.05
C SER A 8 -6.35 -11.13 15.39
N THR A 9 -5.35 -11.59 16.15
CA THR A 9 -4.82 -10.88 17.33
C THR A 9 -3.57 -10.06 17.01
N GLN A 10 -3.19 -10.00 15.72
CA GLN A 10 -2.07 -9.20 15.22
C GLN A 10 -2.59 -7.87 14.69
N TYR A 11 -2.06 -6.78 15.25
CA TYR A 11 -2.53 -5.44 14.96
C TYR A 11 -1.40 -4.53 14.48
N VAL A 12 -1.77 -3.63 13.58
CA VAL A 12 -0.92 -2.56 13.07
C VAL A 12 -1.68 -1.24 13.23
N ASN A 13 -1.10 -0.32 13.97
CA ASN A 13 -1.70 0.97 14.27
C ASN A 13 -1.53 1.94 13.08
N PRO A 14 -2.60 2.43 12.46
CA PRO A 14 -2.48 3.47 11.43
C PRO A 14 -1.91 4.79 11.95
N MET A 15 -1.93 5.01 13.27
CA MET A 15 -1.40 6.23 13.88
C MET A 15 0.10 6.15 14.19
N ASP A 16 0.79 5.02 13.94
CA ASP A 16 2.24 4.94 14.15
C ASP A 16 2.98 5.96 13.28
N ILE A 17 3.91 6.68 13.87
CA ILE A 17 4.73 7.70 13.21
C ILE A 17 6.20 7.51 13.57
N ASN A 18 7.07 7.70 12.59
CA ASN A 18 8.50 7.83 12.81
C ASN A 18 8.85 9.34 12.84
N LEU A 19 9.51 9.79 13.89
CA LEU A 19 9.93 11.17 14.03
C LEU A 19 11.36 11.44 13.50
N ASN A 20 12.09 10.39 13.13
CA ASN A 20 13.44 10.49 12.57
C ASN A 20 13.38 10.80 11.07
N TYR A 21 13.21 12.07 10.76
CA TYR A 21 13.22 12.61 9.39
C TYR A 21 14.38 13.56 9.19
N SER A 22 14.75 13.81 7.93
CA SER A 22 15.73 14.87 7.63
C SER A 22 15.17 16.25 7.99
N GLU A 23 16.05 17.23 8.18
CA GLU A 23 15.68 18.60 8.56
C GLU A 23 14.68 19.28 7.61
N ASP A 24 14.61 18.81 6.35
CA ASP A 24 13.72 19.35 5.32
C ASP A 24 12.30 18.75 5.30
N ASP A 25 12.05 17.69 6.06
CA ASP A 25 10.77 16.98 6.05
C ASP A 25 9.98 17.20 7.35
N ASN A 26 8.67 17.38 7.23
CA ASN A 26 7.76 17.47 8.38
C ASN A 26 7.00 16.13 8.53
N PRO A 27 7.42 15.25 9.45
CA PRO A 27 6.80 13.94 9.63
C PRO A 27 5.32 14.03 10.02
N LEU A 28 4.93 15.04 10.77
CA LEU A 28 3.54 15.23 11.16
C LEU A 28 2.67 15.65 9.97
N ALA A 29 3.19 16.47 9.05
CA ALA A 29 2.45 16.83 7.84
C ALA A 29 2.20 15.62 6.94
N LEU A 30 3.24 14.79 6.71
CA LEU A 30 3.09 13.53 5.96
C LEU A 30 2.10 12.58 6.62
N LYS A 31 2.13 12.51 7.94
CA LYS A 31 1.19 11.69 8.70
C LYS A 31 -0.23 12.25 8.64
N SER A 32 -0.39 13.57 8.65
CA SER A 32 -1.69 14.21 8.47
C SER A 32 -2.29 13.87 7.09
N ASP A 33 -1.49 13.95 6.02
CA ASP A 33 -1.93 13.57 4.66
C ASP A 33 -2.35 12.09 4.58
N PHE A 34 -1.61 11.20 5.25
CA PHE A 34 -1.99 9.79 5.37
C PHE A 34 -3.33 9.63 6.11
N ILE A 35 -3.51 10.29 7.26
CA ILE A 35 -4.74 10.20 8.06
C ILE A 35 -5.93 10.80 7.29
N LEU A 36 -5.73 11.86 6.54
CA LEU A 36 -6.75 12.40 5.64
C LEU A 36 -7.18 11.37 4.59
N SER A 37 -6.23 10.68 3.96
CA SER A 37 -6.51 9.61 3.00
C SER A 37 -7.21 8.40 3.66
N PHE A 38 -6.83 8.06 4.89
CA PHE A 38 -7.51 7.03 5.69
C PHE A 38 -8.97 7.42 5.98
N CYS A 39 -9.20 8.65 6.44
CA CYS A 39 -10.53 9.16 6.73
C CYS A 39 -11.37 9.32 5.45
N GLU A 40 -10.75 9.67 4.32
CA GLU A 40 -11.42 9.71 3.02
C GLU A 40 -12.02 8.34 2.66
N LEU A 41 -11.24 7.25 2.82
CA LEU A 41 -11.72 5.89 2.59
C LEU A 41 -12.79 5.44 3.60
N ALA A 42 -12.64 5.85 4.87
CA ALA A 42 -13.52 5.40 5.94
C ALA A 42 -14.83 6.19 6.02
N ALA A 43 -14.78 7.51 5.77
CA ALA A 43 -15.87 8.46 6.04
C ALA A 43 -16.31 9.31 4.84
N GLY A 44 -15.51 9.40 3.76
CA GLY A 44 -15.75 10.30 2.62
C GLY A 44 -16.95 9.93 1.75
N GLY A 45 -17.39 8.67 1.77
CA GLY A 45 -18.53 8.22 0.97
C GLY A 45 -18.26 8.28 -0.55
N ARG A 46 -19.26 8.68 -1.35
CA ARG A 46 -19.13 8.77 -2.82
C ARG A 46 -18.49 10.06 -3.30
N ASN A 47 -18.63 11.13 -2.54
CA ASN A 47 -18.20 12.48 -2.93
C ASN A 47 -16.89 12.90 -2.27
N GLY A 48 -16.32 12.04 -1.43
CA GLY A 48 -15.16 12.36 -0.62
C GLY A 48 -15.48 13.22 0.60
N LEU A 49 -14.42 13.62 1.31
CA LEU A 49 -14.50 14.54 2.45
C LEU A 49 -14.59 15.99 1.96
N GLU A 50 -15.49 16.75 2.55
CA GLU A 50 -15.61 18.18 2.30
C GLU A 50 -14.39 18.96 2.86
N PRO A 51 -14.04 20.13 2.30
CA PRO A 51 -12.89 20.92 2.76
C PRO A 51 -12.92 21.24 4.26
N VAL A 52 -14.10 21.49 4.81
CA VAL A 52 -14.28 21.74 6.26
C VAL A 52 -13.93 20.50 7.06
N GLU A 53 -14.36 19.33 6.64
CA GLU A 53 -14.08 18.07 7.30
C GLU A 53 -12.58 17.73 7.29
N LYS A 54 -11.91 17.96 6.16
CA LYS A 54 -10.44 17.81 6.05
C LYS A 54 -9.73 18.72 7.06
N THR A 55 -10.20 19.96 7.23
CA THR A 55 -9.65 20.91 8.22
C THR A 55 -9.86 20.43 9.65
N LEU A 56 -11.02 19.88 9.97
CA LEU A 56 -11.35 19.38 11.31
C LEU A 56 -10.53 18.13 11.65
N ILE A 57 -10.31 17.25 10.69
CA ILE A 57 -9.45 16.08 10.84
C ILE A 57 -7.98 16.51 11.06
N ASP A 58 -7.42 17.41 10.24
CA ASP A 58 -6.05 17.91 10.41
C ASP A 58 -5.84 18.58 11.77
N ARG A 59 -6.81 19.37 12.22
CA ARG A 59 -6.81 19.98 13.57
C ARG A 59 -6.72 18.91 14.66
N ALA A 60 -7.55 17.85 14.56
CA ALA A 60 -7.54 16.74 15.52
C ALA A 60 -6.21 15.98 15.49
N VAL A 61 -5.66 15.69 14.31
CA VAL A 61 -4.35 15.03 14.15
C VAL A 61 -3.26 15.79 14.90
N ARG A 62 -3.17 17.10 14.72
CA ARG A 62 -2.17 17.92 15.43
C ARG A 62 -2.32 17.89 16.94
N ILE A 63 -3.53 17.74 17.44
CA ILE A 63 -3.79 17.69 18.89
C ILE A 63 -3.39 16.33 19.46
N VAL A 64 -3.83 15.23 18.84
CA VAL A 64 -3.59 13.89 19.38
C VAL A 64 -2.14 13.46 19.36
N TYR A 65 -1.30 14.01 18.46
CA TYR A 65 0.14 13.73 18.43
C TYR A 65 0.98 14.56 19.41
N ARG A 66 0.45 15.64 20.02
CA ARG A 66 1.21 16.47 20.96
C ARG A 66 1.87 15.70 22.10
N PRO A 67 1.17 14.76 22.78
CA PRO A 67 1.81 13.98 23.85
C PRO A 67 3.02 13.17 23.36
N TYR A 68 2.89 12.54 22.19
CA TYR A 68 3.97 11.74 21.61
C TYR A 68 5.15 12.59 21.11
N ILE A 69 4.90 13.77 20.55
CA ILE A 69 5.97 14.68 20.08
C ILE A 69 6.78 15.22 21.27
N VAL A 70 6.12 15.51 22.39
CA VAL A 70 6.79 16.00 23.61
C VAL A 70 7.56 14.88 24.30
N ASP A 71 7.01 13.68 24.33
CA ASP A 71 7.59 12.53 25.02
C ASP A 71 7.33 11.26 24.17
N PRO A 72 8.29 10.90 23.27
CA PRO A 72 8.08 9.86 22.26
C PRO A 72 8.17 8.42 22.83
N ARG A 73 7.33 8.12 23.80
CA ARG A 73 7.17 6.78 24.36
C ARG A 73 6.00 6.05 23.72
N PRO A 74 6.05 4.71 23.61
CA PRO A 74 4.97 3.91 23.02
C PRO A 74 3.58 4.15 23.63
N GLU A 75 3.53 4.46 24.93
CA GLU A 75 2.29 4.74 25.66
C GLU A 75 1.59 6.02 25.18
N ASN A 76 2.38 6.98 24.69
CA ASN A 76 1.90 8.27 24.20
C ASN A 76 1.54 8.25 22.71
N MET A 77 1.85 7.15 22.00
CA MET A 77 1.44 6.98 20.61
C MET A 77 -0.09 6.93 20.54
N PRO A 78 -0.73 7.82 19.76
CA PRO A 78 -2.19 7.77 19.64
C PRO A 78 -2.66 6.50 18.90
N ILE A 79 -3.92 6.14 19.10
CA ILE A 79 -4.66 5.15 18.32
C ILE A 79 -5.85 5.82 17.62
N LEU A 80 -6.56 5.08 16.79
CA LEU A 80 -7.69 5.63 16.03
C LEU A 80 -8.81 6.17 16.95
N GLU A 81 -8.98 5.58 18.12
CA GLU A 81 -9.93 6.07 19.14
C GLU A 81 -9.60 7.49 19.63
N ASP A 82 -8.32 7.80 19.84
CA ASP A 82 -7.89 9.14 20.26
C ASP A 82 -8.27 10.19 19.22
N LEU A 83 -8.05 9.88 17.92
CA LEU A 83 -8.46 10.72 16.81
C LEU A 83 -9.98 10.90 16.78
N TYR A 84 -10.73 9.80 16.89
CA TYR A 84 -12.20 9.83 16.93
C TYR A 84 -12.73 10.72 18.04
N GLN A 85 -12.20 10.57 19.26
CA GLN A 85 -12.62 11.36 20.42
C GLN A 85 -12.33 12.85 20.22
N GLU A 86 -11.18 13.19 19.65
CA GLU A 86 -10.81 14.57 19.38
C GLU A 86 -11.65 15.19 18.27
N ILE A 87 -11.99 14.45 17.22
CA ILE A 87 -12.95 14.91 16.19
C ILE A 87 -14.33 15.13 16.84
N LYS A 88 -14.81 14.20 17.65
CA LYS A 88 -16.11 14.26 18.31
C LYS A 88 -16.26 15.43 19.28
N ARG A 89 -15.15 15.92 19.87
CA ARG A 89 -15.15 17.09 20.77
C ARG A 89 -15.37 18.41 20.06
N GLN A 90 -15.14 18.47 18.75
CA GLN A 90 -15.31 19.69 17.99
C GLN A 90 -16.80 20.00 17.81
N PRO A 91 -17.24 21.27 17.95
CA PRO A 91 -18.67 21.62 17.96
C PRO A 91 -19.31 21.64 16.56
N GLU A 92 -18.51 21.61 15.50
CA GLU A 92 -18.99 21.73 14.14
C GLU A 92 -19.81 20.48 13.73
N PRO A 93 -20.95 20.63 13.04
CA PRO A 93 -21.79 19.50 12.59
C PRO A 93 -21.05 18.54 11.67
N GLU A 94 -20.11 19.04 10.88
CA GLU A 94 -19.26 18.27 9.98
C GLU A 94 -18.34 17.32 10.77
N ALA A 95 -17.84 17.76 11.93
CA ALA A 95 -17.05 16.90 12.82
C ALA A 95 -17.90 15.74 13.36
N GLN A 96 -19.18 16.00 13.71
CA GLN A 96 -20.08 14.95 14.18
C GLN A 96 -20.39 13.94 13.07
N ARG A 97 -20.50 14.38 11.80
CA ARG A 97 -20.68 13.49 10.64
C ARG A 97 -19.47 12.58 10.46
N VAL A 98 -18.27 13.13 10.48
CA VAL A 98 -17.02 12.36 10.37
C VAL A 98 -16.87 11.40 11.53
N ALA A 99 -17.09 11.84 12.76
CA ALA A 99 -17.01 10.97 13.95
C ALA A 99 -18.02 9.80 13.84
N SER A 100 -19.27 10.07 13.45
CA SER A 100 -20.29 9.01 13.29
C SER A 100 -19.88 7.97 12.24
N ALA A 101 -19.22 8.38 11.16
CA ALA A 101 -18.73 7.45 10.14
C ALA A 101 -17.52 6.64 10.65
N LEU A 102 -16.63 7.25 11.42
CA LEU A 102 -15.46 6.57 12.01
C LEU A 102 -15.82 5.61 13.14
N GLU A 103 -16.99 5.75 13.78
CA GLU A 103 -17.43 4.90 14.89
C GLU A 103 -17.44 3.41 14.54
N LEU A 104 -17.75 3.08 13.26
CA LEU A 104 -17.70 1.71 12.74
C LEU A 104 -16.30 1.08 12.85
N TYR A 105 -15.26 1.90 12.69
CA TYR A 105 -13.85 1.48 12.70
C TYR A 105 -13.20 1.57 14.09
N VAL A 106 -13.85 2.22 15.04
CA VAL A 106 -13.36 2.38 16.42
C VAL A 106 -14.05 1.41 17.35
N TYR A 107 -15.39 1.42 17.39
CA TYR A 107 -16.19 0.60 18.30
C TYR A 107 -17.02 -0.45 17.58
N GLY A 108 -17.15 -0.36 16.27
CA GLY A 108 -17.95 -1.27 15.46
C GLY A 108 -17.19 -2.53 15.04
N SER A 109 -17.79 -3.28 14.13
CA SER A 109 -17.29 -4.56 13.63
C SER A 109 -16.02 -4.46 12.76
N LEU A 110 -15.61 -3.25 12.39
CA LEU A 110 -14.43 -3.02 11.54
C LEU A 110 -13.24 -2.41 12.31
N ASN A 111 -13.15 -2.66 13.61
CA ASN A 111 -12.18 -2.02 14.52
C ASN A 111 -10.77 -2.62 14.49
N VAL A 112 -10.43 -3.41 13.48
CA VAL A 112 -9.12 -4.08 13.35
C VAL A 112 -7.92 -3.09 13.39
N PHE A 113 -8.13 -1.84 13.04
CA PHE A 113 -7.13 -0.78 13.05
C PHE A 113 -7.18 0.13 14.29
N ASN A 114 -8.05 -0.16 15.26
CA ASN A 114 -8.15 0.61 16.50
C ASN A 114 -7.36 -0.06 17.65
N HIS A 115 -6.13 -0.47 17.38
CA HIS A 115 -5.26 -1.12 18.34
C HIS A 115 -3.83 -0.62 18.20
N ARG A 116 -3.04 -0.68 19.29
CA ARG A 116 -1.59 -0.45 19.22
C ARG A 116 -0.93 -1.58 18.43
N THR A 117 0.12 -1.25 17.68
CA THR A 117 0.93 -2.25 17.01
C THR A 117 1.52 -3.22 18.02
N ASN A 118 1.27 -4.51 17.83
CA ASN A 118 1.74 -5.59 18.69
C ASN A 118 2.54 -6.66 17.94
N VAL A 119 2.97 -6.34 16.71
CA VAL A 119 3.74 -7.23 15.85
C VAL A 119 5.14 -6.68 15.62
N ASP A 120 6.12 -7.57 15.45
CA ASP A 120 7.47 -7.18 15.08
C ASP A 120 7.58 -6.94 13.56
N ILE A 121 7.60 -5.67 13.20
CA ILE A 121 7.81 -5.22 11.82
C ILE A 121 9.29 -4.95 11.50
N ASN A 122 10.22 -5.19 12.44
CA ASN A 122 11.66 -4.91 12.26
C ASN A 122 12.42 -6.08 11.62
N ASN A 123 11.76 -7.19 11.34
CA ASN A 123 12.37 -8.34 10.69
C ASN A 123 12.85 -7.97 9.27
N ARG A 124 13.93 -8.66 8.80
CA ARG A 124 14.47 -8.46 7.46
C ARG A 124 13.47 -8.81 6.35
N LEU A 125 12.66 -9.85 6.56
CA LEU A 125 11.60 -10.28 5.66
C LEU A 125 10.28 -10.18 6.41
N VAL A 126 9.39 -9.32 5.93
CA VAL A 126 8.04 -9.14 6.47
C VAL A 126 7.04 -9.35 5.35
N CYS A 127 6.05 -10.17 5.60
CA CYS A 127 4.90 -10.36 4.71
C CYS A 127 3.63 -10.01 5.47
N PHE A 128 2.86 -9.06 4.94
CA PHE A 128 1.54 -8.74 5.45
C PHE A 128 0.48 -9.52 4.66
N ASP A 129 -0.21 -10.42 5.34
CA ASP A 129 -1.33 -11.17 4.76
C ASP A 129 -2.64 -10.47 5.10
N ILE A 130 -3.28 -9.90 4.07
CA ILE A 130 -4.57 -9.20 4.14
C ILE A 130 -5.67 -9.93 3.37
N LYS A 131 -5.47 -11.19 3.02
CA LYS A 131 -6.38 -11.99 2.20
C LYS A 131 -7.79 -12.05 2.82
N GLU A 132 -7.86 -12.15 4.14
CA GLU A 132 -9.12 -12.27 4.89
C GLU A 132 -9.75 -10.92 5.25
N LEU A 133 -9.12 -9.78 4.89
CA LEU A 133 -9.79 -8.49 4.99
C LEU A 133 -10.94 -8.42 3.98
N GLY A 134 -12.15 -8.21 4.47
CA GLY A 134 -13.31 -8.00 3.62
C GLY A 134 -13.15 -6.78 2.70
N LYS A 135 -13.99 -6.70 1.67
CA LYS A 135 -13.90 -5.67 0.61
C LYS A 135 -13.78 -4.24 1.16
N GLN A 136 -14.45 -3.91 2.26
CA GLN A 136 -14.43 -2.58 2.88
C GLN A 136 -13.10 -2.26 3.56
N LEU A 137 -12.44 -3.26 4.16
CA LEU A 137 -11.18 -3.07 4.88
C LEU A 137 -9.94 -3.26 4.00
N LYS A 138 -10.08 -3.89 2.82
CA LYS A 138 -8.92 -4.25 2.00
C LYS A 138 -8.13 -3.02 1.54
N SER A 139 -8.79 -2.00 1.04
CA SER A 139 -8.13 -0.75 0.61
C SER A 139 -7.52 0.00 1.81
N LEU A 140 -8.22 0.06 2.95
CA LEU A 140 -7.68 0.62 4.19
C LEU A 140 -6.45 -0.17 4.66
N GLY A 141 -6.50 -1.49 4.64
CA GLY A 141 -5.38 -2.35 5.00
C GLY A 141 -4.16 -2.12 4.13
N MET A 142 -4.34 -2.02 2.81
CA MET A 142 -3.24 -1.72 1.89
C MET A 142 -2.64 -0.34 2.16
N LEU A 143 -3.47 0.67 2.43
CA LEU A 143 -3.03 2.02 2.77
C LEU A 143 -2.21 2.03 4.06
N VAL A 144 -2.69 1.35 5.12
CA VAL A 144 -1.97 1.23 6.41
C VAL A 144 -0.64 0.51 6.25
N ILE A 145 -0.60 -0.57 5.48
CA ILE A 145 0.66 -1.30 5.21
C ILE A 145 1.64 -0.41 4.45
N GLN A 146 1.18 0.34 3.45
CA GLN A 146 2.04 1.24 2.68
C GLN A 146 2.65 2.33 3.58
N ASP A 147 1.91 2.88 4.53
CA ASP A 147 2.43 3.83 5.51
C ASP A 147 3.46 3.18 6.44
N GLN A 148 3.23 1.94 6.90
CA GLN A 148 4.22 1.20 7.69
C GLN A 148 5.51 0.92 6.90
N VAL A 149 5.38 0.57 5.62
CA VAL A 149 6.55 0.41 4.74
C VAL A 149 7.28 1.73 4.56
N TRP A 150 6.56 2.84 4.42
CA TRP A 150 7.16 4.17 4.36
C TRP A 150 7.95 4.51 5.63
N ASN A 151 7.38 4.25 6.81
CA ASN A 151 8.08 4.40 8.08
C ASN A 151 9.36 3.55 8.10
N ARG A 152 9.35 2.35 7.53
CA ARG A 152 10.52 1.47 7.44
C ARG A 152 11.57 2.00 6.46
N VAL A 153 11.15 2.51 5.32
CA VAL A 153 12.04 3.13 4.31
C VAL A 153 12.78 4.30 4.94
N SER A 154 12.07 5.18 5.67
CA SER A 154 12.67 6.34 6.33
C SER A 154 13.70 5.92 7.40
N GLN A 155 13.41 4.92 8.22
CA GLN A 155 14.37 4.36 9.19
C GLN A 155 15.60 3.75 8.54
N ASN A 156 15.41 2.98 7.47
CA ASN A 156 16.51 2.31 6.76
C ASN A 156 17.41 3.28 6.01
N ARG A 157 16.87 4.42 5.54
CA ARG A 157 17.65 5.49 4.91
C ARG A 157 18.76 5.98 5.83
N ASP A 158 18.45 6.24 7.09
CA ASP A 158 19.42 6.79 8.07
C ASP A 158 20.62 5.89 8.29
N ILE A 159 20.46 4.59 8.07
CA ILE A 159 21.52 3.57 8.20
C ILE A 159 22.03 3.06 6.83
N GLY A 160 21.65 3.73 5.73
CA GLY A 160 22.12 3.40 4.37
C GLY A 160 21.62 2.06 3.84
N LYS A 161 20.46 1.57 4.30
CA LYS A 161 19.85 0.31 3.83
C LYS A 161 18.73 0.57 2.84
N SER A 162 18.72 -0.17 1.73
CA SER A 162 17.57 -0.20 0.81
C SER A 162 16.42 -1.04 1.38
N THR A 163 15.21 -0.68 0.98
CA THR A 163 13.98 -1.42 1.34
C THR A 163 13.23 -1.81 0.08
N TRP A 164 13.05 -3.11 -0.12
CA TRP A 164 12.24 -3.66 -1.20
C TRP A 164 10.80 -3.81 -0.74
N TYR A 165 9.88 -3.29 -1.53
CA TYR A 165 8.44 -3.34 -1.26
C TYR A 165 7.69 -3.94 -2.44
N PHE A 166 7.15 -5.14 -2.28
CA PHE A 166 6.34 -5.84 -3.28
C PHE A 166 4.86 -5.73 -2.91
N VAL A 167 4.05 -5.27 -3.84
CA VAL A 167 2.60 -5.09 -3.66
C VAL A 167 1.86 -5.88 -4.71
N ASP A 168 1.17 -6.93 -4.28
CA ASP A 168 0.21 -7.64 -5.13
C ASP A 168 -1.12 -6.89 -5.22
N GLU A 169 -1.81 -7.02 -6.35
CA GLU A 169 -3.05 -6.29 -6.66
C GLU A 169 -2.89 -4.75 -6.51
N PHE A 170 -1.74 -4.25 -6.96
CA PHE A 170 -1.33 -2.85 -6.80
C PHE A 170 -2.39 -1.83 -7.29
N HIS A 171 -3.20 -2.19 -8.30
CA HIS A 171 -4.27 -1.35 -8.82
C HIS A 171 -5.28 -0.90 -7.73
N LEU A 172 -5.39 -1.62 -6.61
CA LEU A 172 -6.28 -1.24 -5.50
C LEU A 172 -5.80 -0.01 -4.74
N LEU A 173 -4.49 0.29 -4.77
CA LEU A 173 -3.90 1.50 -4.17
C LEU A 173 -4.05 2.76 -5.03
N LEU A 174 -4.53 2.63 -6.27
CA LEU A 174 -4.50 3.71 -7.26
C LEU A 174 -5.88 4.33 -7.52
N ARG A 175 -6.82 4.15 -6.61
CA ARG A 175 -8.19 4.66 -6.75
C ARG A 175 -8.43 5.89 -5.87
N GLY A 176 -9.01 6.93 -6.48
CA GLY A 176 -9.41 8.15 -5.76
C GLY A 176 -8.25 8.89 -5.09
N GLU A 177 -8.53 9.56 -3.99
CA GLU A 177 -7.56 10.33 -3.19
C GLU A 177 -6.38 9.48 -2.68
N VAL A 178 -6.64 8.20 -2.39
CA VAL A 178 -5.59 7.24 -2.00
C VAL A 178 -4.57 7.04 -3.10
N GLY A 179 -5.01 7.10 -4.36
CA GLY A 179 -4.12 7.03 -5.52
C GLY A 179 -3.11 8.17 -5.52
N ALA A 180 -3.55 9.40 -5.28
CA ALA A 180 -2.65 10.56 -5.22
C ALA A 180 -1.60 10.43 -4.12
N TRP A 181 -2.00 10.04 -2.92
CA TRP A 181 -1.07 9.78 -1.81
C TRP A 181 -0.09 8.62 -2.13
N SER A 182 -0.61 7.51 -2.69
CA SER A 182 0.22 6.36 -3.06
C SER A 182 1.28 6.72 -4.10
N VAL A 183 0.94 7.51 -5.11
CA VAL A 183 1.88 8.00 -6.14
C VAL A 183 2.93 8.91 -5.53
N GLU A 184 2.56 9.81 -4.63
CA GLU A 184 3.51 10.69 -3.96
C GLU A 184 4.53 9.89 -3.14
N ILE A 185 4.08 8.92 -2.36
CA ILE A 185 4.96 8.02 -1.62
C ILE A 185 5.85 7.19 -2.55
N TRP A 186 5.32 6.70 -3.68
CA TRP A 186 6.07 5.95 -4.68
C TRP A 186 7.23 6.76 -5.26
N LYS A 187 7.01 8.04 -5.58
CA LYS A 187 8.07 8.96 -6.03
C LYS A 187 9.13 9.19 -4.95
N ARG A 188 8.71 9.30 -3.69
CA ARG A 188 9.62 9.49 -2.55
C ARG A 188 10.50 8.27 -2.29
N PHE A 189 9.98 7.05 -2.48
CA PHE A 189 10.75 5.82 -2.29
C PHE A 189 12.11 5.87 -3.01
N ARG A 190 12.15 6.32 -4.27
CA ARG A 190 13.39 6.40 -5.05
C ARG A 190 14.47 7.25 -4.36
N LYS A 191 14.09 8.40 -3.79
CA LYS A 191 15.03 9.31 -3.09
C LYS A 191 15.48 8.76 -1.74
N TRP A 192 14.72 7.84 -1.16
CA TRP A 192 14.90 7.33 0.19
C TRP A 192 15.43 5.89 0.24
N GLY A 193 15.87 5.36 -0.89
CA GLY A 193 16.41 4.00 -0.98
C GLY A 193 15.34 2.90 -0.92
N GLY A 194 14.08 3.26 -1.15
CA GLY A 194 12.99 2.32 -1.34
C GLY A 194 12.91 1.84 -2.79
N ILE A 195 12.61 0.56 -2.98
CA ILE A 195 12.46 -0.07 -4.29
C ILE A 195 11.05 -0.68 -4.36
N PRO A 196 10.05 0.12 -4.77
CA PRO A 196 8.68 -0.38 -4.86
C PRO A 196 8.47 -1.20 -6.12
N THR A 197 7.73 -2.30 -6.01
CA THR A 197 7.35 -3.18 -7.11
C THR A 197 5.86 -3.47 -7.04
N GLY A 198 5.11 -2.95 -7.99
CA GLY A 198 3.66 -3.20 -8.13
C GLY A 198 3.40 -4.39 -9.03
N ILE A 199 2.57 -5.32 -8.57
CA ILE A 199 2.12 -6.49 -9.32
C ILE A 199 0.63 -6.37 -9.53
N THR A 200 0.16 -6.56 -10.77
CA THR A 200 -1.28 -6.51 -11.06
C THR A 200 -1.65 -7.39 -12.24
N GLN A 201 -2.85 -7.93 -12.21
CA GLN A 201 -3.47 -8.65 -13.32
C GLN A 201 -4.51 -7.77 -14.05
N ASN A 202 -4.89 -6.63 -13.47
CA ASN A 202 -5.95 -5.77 -14.01
C ASN A 202 -5.36 -4.53 -14.68
N ILE A 203 -4.98 -4.69 -15.94
CA ILE A 203 -4.38 -3.62 -16.74
C ILE A 203 -5.37 -2.49 -17.04
N LYS A 204 -6.64 -2.79 -17.26
CA LYS A 204 -7.66 -1.77 -17.60
C LYS A 204 -7.87 -0.81 -16.44
N ASP A 205 -8.04 -1.33 -15.23
CA ASP A 205 -8.18 -0.51 -14.03
C ASP A 205 -6.90 0.28 -13.78
N LEU A 206 -5.76 -0.34 -14.00
CA LEU A 206 -4.45 0.29 -13.90
C LEU A 206 -4.35 1.49 -14.86
N LEU A 207 -4.58 1.32 -16.14
CA LEU A 207 -4.40 2.36 -17.17
C LEU A 207 -5.54 3.40 -17.21
N SER A 208 -6.59 3.25 -16.43
CA SER A 208 -7.68 4.23 -16.32
C SER A 208 -7.36 5.40 -15.38
N SER A 209 -6.32 5.30 -14.56
CA SER A 209 -5.92 6.33 -13.61
C SER A 209 -4.79 7.20 -14.18
N PRO A 210 -4.92 8.54 -14.18
CA PRO A 210 -3.85 9.45 -14.60
C PRO A 210 -2.55 9.29 -13.79
N GLU A 211 -2.67 8.85 -12.53
CA GLU A 211 -1.55 8.63 -11.62
C GLU A 211 -0.60 7.54 -12.13
N ILE A 212 -1.12 6.61 -12.94
CA ILE A 212 -0.35 5.48 -13.44
C ILE A 212 0.66 5.87 -14.52
N GLU A 213 0.32 6.83 -15.38
CA GLU A 213 1.29 7.35 -16.34
C GLU A 213 2.57 7.78 -15.60
N ASN A 214 2.41 8.46 -14.47
CA ASN A 214 3.54 8.85 -13.63
C ASN A 214 4.33 7.65 -13.07
N ILE A 215 3.67 6.56 -12.71
CA ILE A 215 4.34 5.37 -12.17
C ILE A 215 5.10 4.65 -13.29
N PHE A 216 4.51 4.47 -14.46
CA PHE A 216 5.18 3.88 -15.61
C PHE A 216 6.39 4.69 -16.05
N GLU A 217 6.26 6.01 -16.18
CA GLU A 217 7.35 6.92 -16.57
C GLU A 217 8.51 6.92 -15.55
N ASN A 218 8.22 6.64 -14.29
CA ASN A 218 9.20 6.57 -13.21
C ASN A 218 9.66 5.13 -12.87
N SER A 219 9.19 4.13 -13.61
CA SER A 219 9.59 2.74 -13.42
C SER A 219 10.83 2.40 -14.26
N ASP A 220 11.90 1.98 -13.60
CA ASP A 220 13.13 1.55 -14.31
C ASP A 220 12.93 0.20 -15.01
N PHE A 221 12.04 -0.65 -14.50
CA PHE A 221 11.72 -1.96 -15.05
C PHE A 221 10.22 -2.17 -15.17
N VAL A 222 9.78 -2.71 -16.32
CA VAL A 222 8.41 -3.21 -16.49
C VAL A 222 8.47 -4.62 -17.04
N TYR A 223 7.83 -5.57 -16.35
CA TYR A 223 7.70 -6.95 -16.79
C TYR A 223 6.30 -7.19 -17.32
N LEU A 224 6.18 -7.59 -18.58
CA LEU A 224 4.93 -8.00 -19.19
C LEU A 224 4.95 -9.51 -19.42
N LEU A 225 4.18 -10.24 -18.66
CA LEU A 225 3.90 -11.66 -18.87
C LEU A 225 2.80 -11.84 -19.91
N ASN A 226 2.26 -13.05 -20.07
CA ASN A 226 1.16 -13.32 -20.99
C ASN A 226 -0.06 -12.42 -20.72
N GLN A 227 -0.57 -11.79 -21.79
CA GLN A 227 -1.64 -10.81 -21.71
C GLN A 227 -2.88 -11.24 -22.48
N ALA A 228 -4.06 -10.97 -21.91
CA ALA A 228 -5.33 -11.15 -22.61
C ALA A 228 -5.43 -10.22 -23.85
N SER A 229 -6.16 -10.68 -24.89
CA SER A 229 -6.23 -9.96 -26.17
C SER A 229 -6.71 -8.52 -26.07
N GLY A 230 -7.65 -8.23 -25.15
CA GLY A 230 -8.18 -6.87 -24.93
C GLY A 230 -7.18 -5.94 -24.30
N ASP A 231 -6.30 -6.44 -23.44
CA ASP A 231 -5.31 -5.66 -22.70
C ASP A 231 -4.05 -5.41 -23.53
N ARG A 232 -3.69 -6.38 -24.39
CA ARG A 232 -2.53 -6.25 -25.30
C ARG A 232 -2.58 -5.02 -26.18
N LYS A 233 -3.72 -4.73 -26.79
CA LYS A 233 -3.85 -3.56 -27.66
C LYS A 233 -3.55 -2.27 -26.90
N ILE A 234 -4.12 -2.13 -25.71
CA ILE A 234 -3.92 -0.95 -24.86
C ILE A 234 -2.45 -0.83 -24.46
N LEU A 235 -1.82 -1.95 -24.05
CA LEU A 235 -0.40 -1.97 -23.67
C LEU A 235 0.51 -1.66 -24.86
N CYS A 236 0.24 -2.24 -26.03
CA CYS A 236 1.04 -1.97 -27.24
C CYS A 236 0.99 -0.48 -27.63
N ASP A 237 -0.21 0.12 -27.59
CA ASP A 237 -0.39 1.52 -27.92
C ASP A 237 0.30 2.45 -26.89
N ARG A 238 0.19 2.14 -25.60
CA ARG A 238 0.76 2.97 -24.51
C ARG A 238 2.27 2.84 -24.36
N LEU A 239 2.81 1.64 -24.54
CA LEU A 239 4.24 1.34 -24.34
C LEU A 239 5.01 1.29 -25.66
N ASN A 240 4.41 1.68 -26.79
CA ASN A 240 5.01 1.64 -28.12
C ASN A 240 5.62 0.27 -28.48
N ILE A 241 4.91 -0.81 -28.13
CA ILE A 241 5.34 -2.19 -28.42
C ILE A 241 5.06 -2.52 -29.87
N SER A 242 6.09 -2.92 -30.63
CA SER A 242 5.92 -3.36 -32.03
C SER A 242 5.12 -4.69 -32.11
N ALA A 243 4.55 -4.95 -33.30
CA ALA A 243 3.81 -6.20 -33.54
C ALA A 243 4.67 -7.46 -33.31
N GLN A 244 5.97 -7.39 -33.61
CA GLN A 244 6.90 -8.49 -33.36
C GLN A 244 7.12 -8.71 -31.85
N GLN A 245 7.32 -7.64 -31.10
CA GLN A 245 7.45 -7.73 -29.64
C GLN A 245 6.16 -8.22 -28.97
N ALA A 246 4.98 -7.76 -29.46
CA ALA A 246 3.69 -8.17 -28.94
C ALA A 246 3.44 -9.69 -29.04
N ALA A 247 4.11 -10.38 -29.97
CA ALA A 247 4.03 -11.84 -30.06
C ALA A 247 4.53 -12.55 -28.78
N HIS A 248 5.53 -11.97 -28.09
CA HIS A 248 6.12 -12.51 -26.86
C HIS A 248 5.21 -12.38 -25.61
N ILE A 249 4.13 -11.62 -25.70
CA ILE A 249 3.14 -11.49 -24.61
C ILE A 249 1.75 -12.04 -25.02
N SER A 250 1.66 -12.63 -26.23
CA SER A 250 0.38 -13.10 -26.80
C SER A 250 0.08 -14.56 -26.50
N ASN A 251 1.09 -15.40 -26.50
CA ASN A 251 1.02 -16.83 -26.26
C ASN A 251 2.22 -17.29 -25.42
N ALA A 252 2.69 -16.42 -24.55
CA ALA A 252 3.82 -16.69 -23.68
C ALA A 252 3.49 -17.82 -22.70
N GLY A 253 4.44 -18.72 -22.52
CA GLY A 253 4.40 -19.72 -21.47
C GLY A 253 4.66 -19.12 -20.08
N PRO A 254 4.56 -19.93 -19.02
CA PRO A 254 4.97 -19.51 -17.68
C PRO A 254 6.45 -19.08 -17.67
N GLY A 255 6.72 -17.90 -17.13
CA GLY A 255 8.08 -17.34 -17.07
C GLY A 255 8.57 -16.68 -18.38
N GLU A 256 7.70 -16.54 -19.39
CA GLU A 256 8.03 -15.87 -20.64
C GLU A 256 7.33 -14.52 -20.77
N GLY A 257 7.96 -13.57 -21.48
CA GLY A 257 7.37 -12.25 -21.68
C GLY A 257 8.34 -11.22 -22.24
N LEU A 258 8.05 -9.96 -21.96
CA LEU A 258 8.88 -8.80 -22.29
C LEU A 258 9.35 -8.10 -21.02
N ILE A 259 10.60 -7.70 -21.01
CA ILE A 259 11.18 -6.80 -20.01
C ILE A 259 11.52 -5.47 -20.66
N PHE A 260 11.11 -4.40 -20.01
CA PHE A 260 11.53 -3.04 -20.31
C PHE A 260 12.58 -2.63 -19.30
N PHE A 261 13.66 -2.07 -19.79
CA PHE A 261 14.71 -1.44 -19.00
C PHE A 261 15.10 -0.12 -19.64
N GLY A 262 14.64 0.97 -19.09
CA GLY A 262 14.71 2.27 -19.74
C GLY A 262 14.06 2.22 -21.13
N ASN A 263 14.80 2.53 -22.19
CA ASN A 263 14.30 2.52 -23.57
C ASN A 263 14.46 1.17 -24.29
N VAL A 264 14.96 0.14 -23.60
CA VAL A 264 15.22 -1.17 -24.19
C VAL A 264 14.09 -2.12 -23.88
N ILE A 265 13.56 -2.79 -24.90
CA ILE A 265 12.50 -3.81 -24.79
C ILE A 265 13.09 -5.13 -25.27
N LEU A 266 13.20 -6.10 -24.38
CA LEU A 266 13.75 -7.41 -24.66
C LEU A 266 12.77 -8.53 -24.33
N PRO A 267 12.65 -9.57 -25.18
CA PRO A 267 11.99 -10.80 -24.77
C PRO A 267 12.84 -11.53 -23.71
N PHE A 268 12.19 -12.15 -22.77
CA PHE A 268 12.85 -12.97 -21.75
C PHE A 268 12.16 -14.34 -21.61
N VAL A 269 12.96 -15.31 -21.17
CA VAL A 269 12.50 -16.64 -20.77
C VAL A 269 13.19 -16.94 -19.45
N ASP A 270 12.41 -17.07 -18.40
CA ASP A 270 12.86 -17.49 -17.08
C ASP A 270 12.46 -18.95 -16.85
N ASN A 271 13.46 -19.81 -16.93
CA ASN A 271 13.30 -21.25 -16.65
C ASN A 271 13.64 -21.49 -15.17
N PHE A 272 12.73 -21.16 -14.26
CA PHE A 272 12.95 -21.43 -12.84
C PHE A 272 13.15 -22.94 -12.62
N PRO A 273 14.28 -23.37 -11.97
CA PRO A 273 14.55 -24.78 -11.75
C PRO A 273 13.45 -25.44 -10.91
N LYS A 274 12.95 -26.61 -11.38
CA LYS A 274 11.87 -27.32 -10.68
C LYS A 274 12.37 -28.32 -9.62
N ASP A 275 13.66 -28.53 -9.56
CA ASP A 275 14.36 -29.50 -8.70
C ASP A 275 14.92 -28.86 -7.42
N ASN A 276 14.29 -27.82 -6.90
CA ASN A 276 14.71 -27.15 -5.69
C ASN A 276 13.55 -26.84 -4.75
N GLU A 277 13.88 -26.71 -3.47
CA GLU A 277 12.93 -26.45 -2.37
C GLU A 277 12.09 -25.18 -2.58
N LEU A 278 12.65 -24.14 -3.20
CA LEU A 278 11.91 -22.90 -3.48
C LEU A 278 10.79 -23.14 -4.50
N TYR A 279 11.01 -23.98 -5.50
CA TYR A 279 9.96 -24.34 -6.44
C TYR A 279 8.81 -25.04 -5.73
N ASP A 280 9.11 -26.00 -4.86
CA ASP A 280 8.11 -26.74 -4.09
C ASP A 280 7.29 -25.82 -3.17
N ILE A 281 7.94 -24.82 -2.57
CA ILE A 281 7.27 -23.84 -1.70
C ILE A 281 6.41 -22.86 -2.52
N MET A 282 6.87 -22.43 -3.70
CA MET A 282 6.22 -21.36 -4.47
C MET A 282 5.18 -21.88 -5.48
N THR A 283 5.21 -23.17 -5.85
CA THR A 283 4.27 -23.68 -6.85
C THR A 283 2.84 -23.66 -6.35
N THR A 284 1.94 -23.12 -7.18
CA THR A 284 0.49 -23.11 -6.93
C THR A 284 -0.27 -24.12 -7.81
N LYS A 285 0.46 -24.90 -8.61
CA LYS A 285 -0.14 -25.88 -9.51
C LYS A 285 -0.72 -27.05 -8.73
N ILE A 286 -1.97 -27.37 -9.01
CA ILE A 286 -2.64 -28.52 -8.42
C ILE A 286 -1.88 -29.79 -8.85
N GLY A 287 -1.40 -30.58 -7.88
CA GLY A 287 -0.63 -31.80 -8.10
C GLY A 287 0.89 -31.66 -8.09
N GLU A 288 1.45 -30.43 -8.14
CA GLU A 288 2.88 -30.16 -7.96
C GLU A 288 3.17 -29.56 -6.56
N ALA A 289 2.16 -29.01 -5.88
CA ALA A 289 2.36 -28.48 -4.53
C ALA A 289 2.65 -29.60 -3.53
N PRO A 290 3.73 -29.49 -2.70
CA PRO A 290 3.95 -30.44 -1.64
C PRO A 290 2.74 -30.44 -0.70
N LYS A 291 2.34 -31.60 -0.23
CA LYS A 291 1.42 -31.71 0.88
C LYS A 291 2.15 -31.15 2.09
N LEU A 292 1.90 -29.89 2.43
CA LEU A 292 2.34 -29.31 3.69
C LEU A 292 1.73 -30.19 4.79
N ASP A 293 2.56 -30.98 5.46
CA ASP A 293 2.17 -31.68 6.66
C ASP A 293 1.75 -30.61 7.66
N THR A 294 0.44 -30.50 7.84
CA THR A 294 -0.16 -29.70 8.91
C THR A 294 0.08 -30.46 10.21
N ASN A 295 1.24 -30.26 10.83
CA ASN A 295 1.48 -30.58 12.24
C ASN A 295 1.24 -29.34 13.10
#